data_d7002b6304c117d3b8563073c4f1eff8
#
_entry.id   d7002b6304c117d3b8563073c4f1eff8
#
_cell.length_a   1.000
_cell.length_b   1.000
_cell.length_c   1.000
_cell.angle_alpha   90.00
_cell.angle_beta   90.00
_cell.angle_gamma   90.00
#
_symmetry.space_group_name_H-M   'P 1'
#
loop_
_entity.id
_entity.type
_entity.pdbx_description
1 polymer ?
#
loop_
_entity_poly.entity_id
_entity_poly.type
_entity_poly.pdbx_seq_one_letter_code
_entity_poly.pdbx_strand_id
1 'polypeptide(L)'
;AEGAKISQAHRQRGLKRVDMTIKKTSLYNLHKEKGAKFVEFAGYEMPIQYSQGIISEHNFTRTKSGIFDVSHMGQLFLKGDDDLTEKLQKIFPTDLKKLNVNQSKYSFLMKENGGIYDDLILTKLKNGFMIILNAACKYNDLKIIKTRLNDSSLELNESFSLIAIQGPESKDVLEKIVKDVTKLEFMYGDEFDFENEKIFITRSGYTGEDGFEISISNNKVNSIVNKLLDLGSNLIGLGARDTLR
;
A
#
# COMPACT_ATOMS: atom_id res chain seq x y z
N ALA A 1 -17.24 -56.48 -12.88
CA ALA A 1 -16.13 -56.19 -11.96
C ALA A 1 -14.93 -55.58 -12.72
N GLU A 2 -15.18 -54.48 -13.42
CA GLU A 2 -14.15 -53.69 -14.12
C GLU A 2 -14.48 -52.20 -13.99
N GLY A 3 -14.14 -51.61 -12.85
CA GLY A 3 -14.51 -50.20 -12.59
C GLY A 3 -13.81 -49.61 -11.39
N ALA A 4 -12.54 -49.88 -11.19
CA ALA A 4 -11.82 -49.27 -10.05
C ALA A 4 -10.30 -49.20 -10.26
N LYS A 5 -9.84 -48.71 -11.41
CA LYS A 5 -8.37 -48.49 -11.62
C LYS A 5 -7.98 -47.22 -12.32
N ILE A 6 -8.82 -46.18 -12.31
CA ILE A 6 -8.46 -44.86 -12.85
C ILE A 6 -8.65 -43.80 -11.77
N SER A 7 -7.86 -43.79 -10.71
CA SER A 7 -7.86 -42.66 -9.78
C SER A 7 -6.57 -42.50 -8.93
N GLN A 8 -5.50 -43.21 -9.21
CA GLN A 8 -4.26 -43.05 -8.42
C GLN A 8 -3.08 -42.43 -9.17
N ALA A 9 -3.19 -42.11 -10.46
CA ALA A 9 -2.09 -41.58 -11.26
C ALA A 9 -1.98 -40.05 -11.30
N HIS A 10 -2.87 -39.32 -10.63
CA HIS A 10 -2.86 -37.82 -10.63
C HIS A 10 -2.42 -37.16 -9.33
N ARG A 11 -1.90 -37.91 -8.37
CA ARG A 11 -1.47 -37.38 -7.05
C ARG A 11 0.04 -37.23 -6.83
N GLN A 12 0.86 -37.38 -7.86
CA GLN A 12 2.33 -37.21 -7.72
C GLN A 12 2.95 -36.33 -8.80
N ARG A 13 2.37 -35.19 -9.09
CA ARG A 13 3.18 -34.05 -9.52
C ARG A 13 3.45 -33.21 -8.27
N GLY A 14 4.52 -33.53 -7.57
CA GLY A 14 5.09 -32.72 -6.52
C GLY A 14 5.43 -31.35 -7.11
N LEU A 15 4.54 -30.40 -6.96
CA LEU A 15 4.92 -28.99 -7.00
C LEU A 15 6.02 -28.84 -5.95
N LYS A 16 7.27 -28.70 -6.40
CA LYS A 16 8.35 -28.18 -5.54
C LYS A 16 7.77 -26.91 -4.93
N ARG A 17 7.42 -26.94 -3.64
CA ARG A 17 7.28 -25.73 -2.84
C ARG A 17 8.61 -25.02 -3.01
N VAL A 18 8.66 -23.99 -3.80
CA VAL A 18 9.69 -22.99 -3.70
C VAL A 18 9.54 -22.47 -2.27
N ASP A 19 10.55 -22.69 -1.48
CA ASP A 19 10.62 -22.19 -0.09
C ASP A 19 10.72 -20.65 -0.18
N MET A 20 9.59 -20.02 -0.46
CA MET A 20 9.50 -18.57 -0.44
C MET A 20 9.45 -18.18 1.02
N THR A 21 10.56 -17.71 1.53
CA THR A 21 10.65 -17.10 2.86
C THR A 21 9.59 -16.02 2.95
N ILE A 22 8.62 -16.20 3.87
CA ILE A 22 7.56 -15.22 4.12
C ILE A 22 8.22 -13.90 4.53
N LYS A 23 7.93 -12.83 3.80
CA LYS A 23 8.49 -11.49 4.07
C LYS A 23 7.85 -10.88 5.33
N LYS A 24 8.57 -9.95 5.94
CA LYS A 24 8.14 -9.18 7.09
C LYS A 24 8.24 -7.71 6.78
N THR A 25 7.30 -6.91 7.26
CA THR A 25 7.37 -5.44 7.19
C THR A 25 8.36 -4.90 8.22
N SER A 26 8.75 -3.64 8.08
CA SER A 26 9.62 -2.98 9.06
C SER A 26 8.95 -2.80 10.44
N LEU A 27 7.64 -2.89 10.50
CA LEU A 27 6.85 -2.83 11.74
C LEU A 27 6.60 -4.20 12.39
N TYR A 28 7.09 -5.30 11.81
CA TYR A 28 6.80 -6.65 12.30
C TYR A 28 7.04 -6.83 13.82
N ASN A 29 8.19 -6.37 14.32
CA ASN A 29 8.51 -6.49 15.75
C ASN A 29 7.56 -5.66 16.61
N LEU A 30 7.22 -4.45 16.19
CA LEU A 30 6.23 -3.61 16.87
C LEU A 30 4.86 -4.30 16.93
N HIS A 31 4.40 -4.88 15.82
CA HIS A 31 3.14 -5.65 15.81
C HIS A 31 3.17 -6.79 16.80
N LYS A 32 4.30 -7.54 16.87
CA LYS A 32 4.47 -8.64 17.81
C LYS A 32 4.43 -8.15 19.26
N GLU A 33 5.14 -7.07 19.59
CA GLU A 33 5.15 -6.44 20.91
C GLU A 33 3.76 -5.95 21.33
N LYS A 34 2.96 -5.47 20.39
CA LYS A 34 1.57 -5.03 20.61
C LYS A 34 0.55 -6.18 20.59
N GLY A 35 1.01 -7.43 20.55
CA GLY A 35 0.16 -8.61 20.68
C GLY A 35 -0.68 -8.93 19.44
N ALA A 36 -0.17 -8.60 18.24
CA ALA A 36 -0.83 -8.96 17.00
C ALA A 36 -0.92 -10.47 16.80
N LYS A 37 -2.04 -10.94 16.26
CA LYS A 37 -2.16 -12.26 15.63
C LYS A 37 -1.79 -12.12 14.17
N PHE A 38 -0.95 -13.01 13.66
CA PHE A 38 -0.42 -12.95 12.30
C PHE A 38 -1.08 -13.96 11.38
N VAL A 39 -1.13 -13.60 10.10
CA VAL A 39 -1.49 -14.49 8.98
C VAL A 39 -0.57 -14.23 7.81
N GLU A 40 -0.41 -15.23 6.96
CA GLU A 40 0.22 -15.03 5.66
C GLU A 40 -0.76 -14.29 4.72
N PHE A 41 -0.33 -13.16 4.19
CA PHE A 41 -1.08 -12.38 3.22
C PHE A 41 -0.14 -11.82 2.14
N ALA A 42 -0.40 -12.15 0.89
CA ALA A 42 0.39 -11.71 -0.27
C ALA A 42 1.91 -11.93 -0.12
N GLY A 43 2.31 -13.05 0.51
CA GLY A 43 3.71 -13.41 0.76
C GLY A 43 4.36 -12.68 1.94
N TYR A 44 3.58 -11.99 2.75
CA TYR A 44 4.01 -11.33 3.98
C TYR A 44 3.34 -11.93 5.21
N GLU A 45 4.04 -11.92 6.34
CA GLU A 45 3.46 -12.20 7.66
C GLU A 45 2.86 -10.90 8.22
N MET A 46 1.52 -10.77 8.13
CA MET A 46 0.79 -9.54 8.41
C MET A 46 -0.11 -9.67 9.65
N PRO A 47 -0.30 -8.58 10.42
CA PRO A 47 -1.23 -8.58 11.55
C PRO A 47 -2.68 -8.67 11.05
N ILE A 48 -3.40 -9.74 11.41
CA ILE A 48 -4.82 -9.90 11.09
C ILE A 48 -5.70 -9.11 12.08
N GLN A 49 -5.33 -9.11 13.36
CA GLN A 49 -6.00 -8.39 14.44
C GLN A 49 -5.08 -8.26 15.66
N TYR A 50 -5.44 -7.35 16.57
CA TYR A 50 -4.84 -7.22 17.90
C TYR A 50 -5.77 -7.77 18.98
N SER A 51 -5.42 -7.59 20.28
CA SER A 51 -6.16 -8.15 21.41
C SER A 51 -7.61 -7.68 21.48
N GLN A 52 -7.92 -6.49 20.98
CA GLN A 52 -9.29 -5.93 20.99
C GLN A 52 -10.23 -6.63 20.00
N GLY A 53 -9.68 -7.26 18.96
CA GLY A 53 -10.42 -7.97 17.93
C GLY A 53 -10.99 -7.07 16.84
N ILE A 54 -11.33 -7.71 15.71
CA ILE A 54 -11.69 -7.06 14.44
C ILE A 54 -12.83 -6.04 14.58
N ILE A 55 -13.89 -6.39 15.32
CA ILE A 55 -15.07 -5.51 15.47
C ILE A 55 -14.71 -4.23 16.24
N SER A 56 -13.91 -4.36 17.31
CA SER A 56 -13.49 -3.22 18.11
C SER A 56 -12.54 -2.31 17.31
N GLU A 57 -11.62 -2.90 16.56
CA GLU A 57 -10.70 -2.17 15.67
C GLU A 57 -11.45 -1.43 14.56
N HIS A 58 -12.48 -2.06 13.97
CA HIS A 58 -13.37 -1.41 13.01
C HIS A 58 -14.06 -0.18 13.62
N ASN A 59 -14.74 -0.37 14.77
CA ASN A 59 -15.47 0.70 15.43
C ASN A 59 -14.54 1.82 15.93
N PHE A 60 -13.33 1.46 16.37
CA PHE A 60 -12.31 2.44 16.74
C PHE A 60 -11.95 3.33 15.55
N THR A 61 -11.73 2.75 14.36
CA THR A 61 -11.42 3.52 13.14
C THR A 61 -12.58 4.43 12.74
N ARG A 62 -13.84 4.02 12.96
CA ARG A 62 -15.03 4.86 12.68
C ARG A 62 -15.17 6.07 13.59
N THR A 63 -14.57 6.03 14.80
CA THR A 63 -14.77 7.06 15.82
C THR A 63 -13.50 7.81 16.21
N LYS A 64 -12.33 7.26 15.91
CA LYS A 64 -11.01 7.74 16.32
C LYS A 64 -10.04 7.78 15.12
N SER A 65 -8.76 7.42 15.36
CA SER A 65 -7.75 7.27 14.33
C SER A 65 -7.06 5.92 14.39
N GLY A 66 -7.23 5.10 13.35
CA GLY A 66 -6.60 3.80 13.21
C GLY A 66 -5.35 3.86 12.33
N ILE A 67 -4.28 3.14 12.72
CA ILE A 67 -3.03 3.02 11.97
C ILE A 67 -3.00 1.64 11.32
N PHE A 68 -2.81 1.60 10.01
CA PHE A 68 -2.71 0.38 9.22
C PHE A 68 -1.30 0.26 8.62
N ASP A 69 -0.64 -0.87 8.85
CA ASP A 69 0.55 -1.21 8.09
C ASP A 69 0.14 -1.74 6.72
N VAL A 70 0.44 -0.98 5.68
CA VAL A 70 0.21 -1.35 4.28
C VAL A 70 1.53 -1.43 3.51
N SER A 71 2.65 -1.63 4.22
CA SER A 71 4.00 -1.72 3.64
C SER A 71 4.22 -2.93 2.73
N HIS A 72 3.30 -3.91 2.75
CA HIS A 72 3.28 -5.01 1.80
C HIS A 72 2.87 -4.59 0.38
N MET A 73 2.25 -3.42 0.21
CA MET A 73 1.97 -2.82 -1.10
C MET A 73 3.27 -2.48 -1.85
N GLY A 74 3.18 -2.36 -3.17
CA GLY A 74 4.32 -1.95 -4.01
C GLY A 74 4.35 -0.44 -4.14
N GLN A 75 5.51 0.18 -3.94
CA GLN A 75 5.76 1.58 -4.23
C GLN A 75 6.72 1.67 -5.40
N LEU A 76 6.31 2.30 -6.50
CA LEU A 76 7.12 2.50 -7.69
C LEU A 76 7.24 4.00 -7.97
N PHE A 77 8.47 4.49 -8.05
CA PHE A 77 8.76 5.87 -8.39
C PHE A 77 9.36 5.94 -9.79
N LEU A 78 8.72 6.67 -10.68
CA LEU A 78 9.15 6.90 -12.05
C LEU A 78 9.60 8.35 -12.18
N LYS A 79 10.87 8.55 -12.54
CA LYS A 79 11.41 9.88 -12.81
C LYS A 79 11.34 10.16 -14.32
N GLY A 80 10.89 11.33 -14.68
CA GLY A 80 10.79 11.76 -16.06
C GLY A 80 9.90 12.98 -16.23
N ASP A 81 9.81 13.42 -17.46
CA ASP A 81 9.12 14.61 -17.94
C ASP A 81 7.85 14.27 -18.74
N ASP A 82 7.54 15.11 -19.72
CA ASP A 82 6.38 14.96 -20.59
C ASP A 82 6.46 13.68 -21.44
N ASP A 83 7.67 13.22 -21.86
CA ASP A 83 7.83 11.96 -22.58
C ASP A 83 7.40 10.76 -21.75
N LEU A 84 7.75 10.75 -20.46
CA LEU A 84 7.25 9.73 -19.54
C LEU A 84 5.72 9.80 -19.43
N THR A 85 5.14 11.00 -19.30
CA THR A 85 3.69 11.19 -19.23
C THR A 85 3.01 10.60 -20.47
N GLU A 86 3.54 10.82 -21.66
CA GLU A 86 3.00 10.26 -22.91
C GLU A 86 3.10 8.74 -22.98
N LYS A 87 4.18 8.16 -22.51
CA LYS A 87 4.35 6.70 -22.41
C LYS A 87 3.37 6.08 -21.44
N LEU A 88 3.22 6.68 -20.25
CA LEU A 88 2.27 6.21 -19.23
C LEU A 88 0.81 6.35 -19.68
N GLN A 89 0.48 7.39 -20.47
CA GLN A 89 -0.85 7.60 -21.04
C GLN A 89 -1.29 6.45 -21.96
N LYS A 90 -0.35 5.69 -22.52
CA LYS A 90 -0.64 4.50 -23.34
C LYS A 90 -0.85 3.24 -22.51
N ILE A 91 -0.45 3.26 -21.24
CA ILE A 91 -0.52 2.13 -20.32
C ILE A 91 -1.76 2.21 -19.43
N PHE A 92 -2.08 3.42 -18.96
CA PHE A 92 -3.15 3.70 -18.02
C PHE A 92 -4.28 4.50 -18.68
N PRO A 93 -5.56 4.16 -18.42
CA PRO A 93 -6.71 4.82 -19.06
C PRO A 93 -7.01 6.21 -18.49
N THR A 94 -6.22 6.67 -17.52
CA THR A 94 -6.36 7.98 -16.89
C THR A 94 -5.73 9.08 -17.75
N ASP A 95 -6.39 10.22 -17.94
CA ASP A 95 -5.81 11.39 -18.60
C ASP A 95 -4.77 12.05 -17.69
N LEU A 96 -3.53 11.56 -17.80
CA LEU A 96 -2.41 11.99 -16.95
C LEU A 96 -1.95 13.42 -17.24
N LYS A 97 -2.25 13.94 -18.45
CA LYS A 97 -1.90 15.32 -18.83
C LYS A 97 -2.74 16.34 -18.04
N LYS A 98 -3.98 15.98 -17.68
CA LYS A 98 -4.87 16.82 -16.89
C LYS A 98 -4.64 16.74 -15.38
N LEU A 99 -3.84 15.80 -14.89
CA LEU A 99 -3.51 15.77 -13.48
C LEU A 99 -2.64 16.96 -13.09
N ASN A 100 -3.02 17.62 -12.01
CA ASN A 100 -2.15 18.61 -11.36
C ASN A 100 -0.95 17.90 -10.70
N VAL A 101 0.12 18.66 -10.48
CA VAL A 101 1.24 18.17 -9.67
C VAL A 101 0.73 17.81 -8.27
N ASN A 102 1.21 16.70 -7.73
CA ASN A 102 0.81 16.10 -6.46
C ASN A 102 -0.63 15.57 -6.40
N GLN A 103 -1.38 15.58 -7.50
CA GLN A 103 -2.70 14.96 -7.58
C GLN A 103 -2.58 13.45 -7.78
N SER A 104 -3.36 12.72 -6.98
CA SER A 104 -3.50 11.27 -7.07
C SER A 104 -4.78 10.90 -7.84
N LYS A 105 -4.74 9.75 -8.52
CA LYS A 105 -5.90 9.22 -9.23
C LYS A 105 -5.90 7.70 -9.17
N TYR A 106 -7.06 7.13 -8.86
CA TYR A 106 -7.31 5.71 -9.03
C TYR A 106 -7.35 5.36 -10.52
N SER A 107 -6.67 4.31 -10.91
CA SER A 107 -6.51 3.89 -12.29
C SER A 107 -6.39 2.37 -12.41
N PHE A 108 -6.23 1.89 -13.63
CA PHE A 108 -6.15 0.47 -13.96
C PHE A 108 -4.94 0.18 -14.84
N LEU A 109 -4.32 -0.97 -14.63
CA LEU A 109 -3.37 -1.55 -15.57
C LEU A 109 -4.19 -2.38 -16.58
N MET A 110 -4.28 -1.91 -17.83
CA MET A 110 -5.16 -2.47 -18.85
C MET A 110 -4.48 -3.56 -19.68
N LYS A 111 -5.25 -4.56 -20.09
CA LYS A 111 -4.88 -5.50 -21.16
C LYS A 111 -5.11 -4.85 -22.52
N GLU A 112 -4.46 -5.38 -23.57
CA GLU A 112 -4.65 -4.89 -24.93
C GLU A 112 -6.09 -5.07 -25.47
N ASN A 113 -6.77 -6.10 -24.99
CA ASN A 113 -8.18 -6.36 -25.31
C ASN A 113 -9.20 -5.58 -24.49
N GLY A 114 -8.76 -4.58 -23.69
CA GLY A 114 -9.60 -3.76 -22.83
C GLY A 114 -9.93 -4.38 -21.46
N GLY A 115 -9.47 -5.60 -21.17
CA GLY A 115 -9.58 -6.17 -19.83
C GLY A 115 -8.62 -5.53 -18.85
N ILE A 116 -8.79 -5.79 -17.55
CA ILE A 116 -7.98 -5.25 -16.47
C ILE A 116 -6.99 -6.31 -15.98
N TYR A 117 -5.74 -5.95 -15.76
CA TYR A 117 -4.77 -6.75 -15.02
C TYR A 117 -4.90 -6.50 -13.53
N ASP A 118 -4.85 -5.22 -13.12
CA ASP A 118 -4.97 -4.80 -11.73
C ASP A 118 -5.43 -3.33 -11.64
N ASP A 119 -5.85 -2.91 -10.46
CA ASP A 119 -6.12 -1.52 -10.11
C ASP A 119 -4.94 -0.94 -9.30
N LEU A 120 -4.78 0.38 -9.35
CA LEU A 120 -3.65 1.06 -8.71
C LEU A 120 -3.95 2.54 -8.46
N ILE A 121 -3.08 3.18 -7.68
CA ILE A 121 -3.11 4.64 -7.49
C ILE A 121 -1.90 5.25 -8.20
N LEU A 122 -2.17 6.25 -9.05
CA LEU A 122 -1.15 7.09 -9.68
C LEU A 122 -1.14 8.47 -9.01
N THR A 123 0.03 8.95 -8.63
CA THR A 123 0.23 10.33 -8.15
C THR A 123 1.22 11.02 -9.07
N LYS A 124 0.83 12.15 -9.67
CA LYS A 124 1.72 12.96 -10.49
C LYS A 124 2.65 13.77 -9.58
N LEU A 125 3.94 13.57 -9.69
CA LEU A 125 4.95 14.32 -8.97
C LEU A 125 5.49 15.46 -9.85
N LYS A 126 6.22 16.40 -9.26
CA LYS A 126 6.89 17.48 -10.00
C LYS A 126 7.80 16.96 -11.13
N ASN A 127 8.50 15.85 -10.86
CA ASN A 127 9.46 15.26 -11.80
C ASN A 127 9.16 13.75 -12.01
N GLY A 128 7.90 13.41 -12.35
CA GLY A 128 7.53 12.02 -12.63
C GLY A 128 6.24 11.56 -11.96
N PHE A 129 6.20 10.30 -11.55
CA PHE A 129 5.02 9.68 -10.95
C PHE A 129 5.39 8.74 -9.81
N MET A 130 4.51 8.67 -8.82
CA MET A 130 4.48 7.60 -7.82
C MET A 130 3.29 6.69 -8.13
N ILE A 131 3.52 5.38 -8.09
CA ILE A 131 2.47 4.38 -8.32
C ILE A 131 2.44 3.44 -7.12
N ILE A 132 1.25 3.26 -6.55
CA ILE A 132 1.01 2.26 -5.51
C ILE A 132 0.33 1.05 -6.15
N LEU A 133 0.98 -0.10 -6.05
CA LEU A 133 0.57 -1.38 -6.62
C LEU A 133 0.04 -2.32 -5.55
N ASN A 134 -0.98 -3.12 -5.88
CA ASN A 134 -1.52 -4.11 -4.97
C ASN A 134 -0.51 -5.21 -4.61
N ALA A 135 -0.44 -5.57 -3.34
CA ALA A 135 0.57 -6.46 -2.78
C ALA A 135 0.70 -7.80 -3.51
N ALA A 136 -0.43 -8.43 -3.84
CA ALA A 136 -0.44 -9.74 -4.51
C ALA A 136 0.04 -9.69 -5.97
N CYS A 137 -0.16 -8.55 -6.64
CA CYS A 137 0.08 -8.39 -8.07
C CYS A 137 1.36 -7.60 -8.38
N LYS A 138 1.94 -6.87 -7.40
CA LYS A 138 2.99 -5.86 -7.61
C LYS A 138 4.18 -6.29 -8.46
N TYR A 139 4.64 -7.54 -8.37
CA TYR A 139 5.76 -8.03 -9.19
C TYR A 139 5.34 -8.31 -10.64
N ASN A 140 4.12 -8.81 -10.84
CA ASN A 140 3.57 -9.00 -12.18
C ASN A 140 3.31 -7.64 -12.86
N ASP A 141 2.74 -6.71 -12.13
CA ASP A 141 2.44 -5.37 -12.61
C ASP A 141 3.72 -4.60 -12.95
N LEU A 142 4.73 -4.67 -12.07
CA LEU A 142 6.05 -4.13 -12.37
C LEU A 142 6.63 -4.71 -13.65
N LYS A 143 6.52 -6.02 -13.86
CA LYS A 143 7.00 -6.67 -15.09
C LYS A 143 6.28 -6.14 -16.33
N ILE A 144 4.96 -5.97 -16.26
CA ILE A 144 4.16 -5.42 -17.37
C ILE A 144 4.55 -3.98 -17.64
N ILE A 145 4.69 -3.15 -16.60
CA ILE A 145 5.09 -1.74 -16.72
C ILE A 145 6.50 -1.62 -17.34
N LYS A 146 7.47 -2.39 -16.83
CA LYS A 146 8.83 -2.46 -17.40
C LYS A 146 8.81 -2.75 -18.91
N THR A 147 8.06 -3.77 -19.28
CA THR A 147 7.96 -4.21 -20.69
C THR A 147 7.37 -3.11 -21.56
N ARG A 148 6.30 -2.46 -21.11
CA ARG A 148 5.61 -1.42 -21.89
C ARG A 148 6.37 -0.10 -21.98
N LEU A 149 7.12 0.24 -20.94
CA LEU A 149 8.01 1.40 -20.93
C LEU A 149 9.35 1.13 -21.63
N ASN A 150 9.65 -0.14 -21.94
CA ASN A 150 10.97 -0.60 -22.39
C ASN A 150 12.08 -0.15 -21.42
N ASP A 151 11.82 -0.25 -20.12
CA ASP A 151 12.75 0.13 -19.05
C ASP A 151 12.91 -1.02 -18.05
N SER A 152 14.00 -1.75 -18.18
CA SER A 152 14.35 -2.88 -17.29
C SER A 152 14.91 -2.43 -15.94
N SER A 153 15.27 -1.16 -15.79
CA SER A 153 15.90 -0.62 -14.57
C SER A 153 14.89 -0.31 -13.45
N LEU A 154 13.58 -0.24 -13.78
CA LEU A 154 12.55 0.07 -12.80
C LEU A 154 12.50 -0.97 -11.69
N GLU A 155 12.46 -0.52 -10.44
CA GLU A 155 12.38 -1.39 -9.27
C GLU A 155 11.35 -0.85 -8.27
N LEU A 156 10.76 -1.77 -7.49
CA LEU A 156 9.95 -1.35 -6.35
C LEU A 156 10.86 -0.72 -5.29
N ASN A 157 10.39 0.34 -4.66
CA ASN A 157 11.10 0.94 -3.55
C ASN A 157 10.88 0.12 -2.28
N GLU A 158 11.76 -0.84 -2.03
CA GLU A 158 11.71 -1.70 -0.83
C GLU A 158 12.37 -1.04 0.40
N SER A 159 12.97 0.15 0.27
CA SER A 159 13.55 0.91 1.40
C SER A 159 12.55 1.82 2.12
N PHE A 160 11.32 1.88 1.62
CA PHE A 160 10.24 2.64 2.22
C PHE A 160 9.09 1.75 2.70
N SER A 161 8.55 2.09 3.84
CA SER A 161 7.29 1.59 4.36
C SER A 161 6.13 2.46 3.88
N LEU A 162 4.95 1.88 3.81
CA LEU A 162 3.70 2.60 3.58
C LEU A 162 2.77 2.32 4.77
N ILE A 163 2.33 3.37 5.44
CA ILE A 163 1.34 3.28 6.52
C ILE A 163 0.15 4.17 6.20
N ALA A 164 -1.04 3.75 6.63
CA ALA A 164 -2.21 4.60 6.54
C ALA A 164 -2.71 4.96 7.95
N ILE A 165 -3.11 6.21 8.15
CA ILE A 165 -3.85 6.67 9.33
C ILE A 165 -5.24 7.10 8.88
N GLN A 166 -6.27 6.46 9.41
CA GLN A 166 -7.65 6.60 8.93
C GLN A 166 -8.61 6.81 10.10
N GLY A 167 -9.63 7.60 9.89
CA GLY A 167 -10.68 7.88 10.87
C GLY A 167 -10.86 9.38 11.13
N PRO A 168 -11.97 9.80 11.76
CA PRO A 168 -12.33 11.22 11.91
C PRO A 168 -11.30 12.05 12.68
N GLU A 169 -10.52 11.45 13.56
CA GLU A 169 -9.47 12.14 14.32
C GLU A 169 -8.09 12.11 13.62
N SER A 170 -7.93 11.41 12.49
CA SER A 170 -6.63 11.20 11.82
C SER A 170 -5.96 12.52 11.44
N LYS A 171 -6.73 13.49 10.96
CA LYS A 171 -6.27 14.83 10.59
C LYS A 171 -5.63 15.56 11.79
N ASP A 172 -6.34 15.62 12.92
CA ASP A 172 -5.90 16.36 14.10
C ASP A 172 -4.73 15.68 14.81
N VAL A 173 -4.68 14.36 14.74
CA VAL A 173 -3.56 13.58 15.30
C VAL A 173 -2.31 13.77 14.46
N LEU A 174 -2.41 13.65 13.13
CA LEU A 174 -1.24 13.75 12.25
C LEU A 174 -0.66 15.18 12.22
N GLU A 175 -1.51 16.22 12.28
CA GLU A 175 -1.07 17.62 12.32
C GLU A 175 -0.15 17.94 13.52
N LYS A 176 -0.31 17.22 14.64
CA LYS A 176 0.58 17.38 15.82
C LYS A 176 2.00 16.88 15.57
N ILE A 177 2.19 16.04 14.55
CA ILE A 177 3.49 15.44 14.19
C ILE A 177 4.04 16.07 12.91
N VAL A 178 3.17 16.29 11.92
CA VAL A 178 3.54 16.83 10.62
C VAL A 178 2.75 18.11 10.38
N LYS A 179 3.40 19.24 10.55
CA LYS A 179 2.77 20.56 10.43
C LYS A 179 2.26 20.78 8.99
N ASP A 180 1.11 21.45 8.89
CA ASP A 180 0.47 21.85 7.64
C ASP A 180 -0.08 20.67 6.79
N VAL A 181 -0.07 19.42 7.31
CA VAL A 181 -0.62 18.27 6.61
C VAL A 181 -2.15 18.41 6.37
N THR A 182 -2.82 19.17 7.23
CA THR A 182 -4.26 19.47 7.12
C THR A 182 -4.61 20.33 5.92
N LYS A 183 -3.63 20.97 5.28
CA LYS A 183 -3.83 21.76 4.05
C LYS A 183 -3.97 20.90 2.79
N LEU A 184 -3.59 19.61 2.87
CA LEU A 184 -3.79 18.70 1.75
C LEU A 184 -5.27 18.55 1.43
N GLU A 185 -5.61 18.67 0.16
CA GLU A 185 -6.92 18.31 -0.37
C GLU A 185 -7.04 16.79 -0.55
N PHE A 186 -8.27 16.28 -0.58
CA PHE A 186 -8.49 14.86 -0.84
C PHE A 186 -7.94 14.46 -2.22
N MET A 187 -7.23 13.35 -2.28
CA MET A 187 -6.49 12.85 -3.45
C MET A 187 -5.36 13.80 -3.91
N TYR A 188 -4.77 14.55 -2.97
CA TYR A 188 -3.50 15.25 -3.18
C TYR A 188 -2.47 14.78 -2.14
N GLY A 189 -1.21 14.87 -2.52
CA GLY A 189 -0.09 14.60 -1.64
C GLY A 189 0.95 15.71 -1.68
N ASP A 190 1.90 15.67 -0.76
CA ASP A 190 3.08 16.54 -0.79
C ASP A 190 4.22 15.92 0.01
N GLU A 191 5.42 16.51 -0.14
CA GLU A 191 6.58 16.19 0.68
C GLU A 191 6.57 17.01 1.97
N PHE A 192 6.78 16.33 3.09
CA PHE A 192 6.87 16.93 4.42
C PHE A 192 8.19 16.55 5.09
N ASP A 193 8.63 17.39 6.03
CA ASP A 193 9.79 17.09 6.86
C ASP A 193 9.37 16.28 8.11
N PHE A 194 10.08 15.17 8.35
CA PHE A 194 9.94 14.37 9.56
C PHE A 194 11.32 13.88 10.02
N GLU A 195 11.76 14.32 11.21
CA GLU A 195 13.04 13.92 11.84
C GLU A 195 14.24 13.96 10.89
N ASN A 196 14.42 15.08 10.18
CA ASN A 196 15.48 15.35 9.20
C ASN A 196 15.42 14.49 7.92
N GLU A 197 14.33 13.84 7.65
CA GLU A 197 14.07 13.12 6.39
C GLU A 197 12.82 13.68 5.70
N LYS A 198 12.75 13.52 4.38
CA LYS A 198 11.53 13.78 3.60
C LYS A 198 10.64 12.55 3.62
N ILE A 199 9.36 12.77 3.89
CA ILE A 199 8.29 11.79 3.76
C ILE A 199 7.28 12.30 2.75
N PHE A 200 6.61 11.40 2.03
CA PHE A 200 5.53 11.78 1.13
C PHE A 200 4.20 11.37 1.75
N ILE A 201 3.27 12.30 1.86
CA ILE A 201 1.96 12.06 2.44
C ILE A 201 0.89 12.39 1.41
N THR A 202 -0.06 11.48 1.22
CA THR A 202 -1.29 11.73 0.45
C THR A 202 -2.48 11.76 1.39
N ARG A 203 -3.43 12.68 1.16
CA ARG A 203 -4.74 12.61 1.82
C ARG A 203 -5.64 11.68 1.02
N SER A 204 -5.64 10.43 1.41
CA SER A 204 -6.27 9.33 0.71
C SER A 204 -6.61 8.22 1.68
N GLY A 205 -7.34 7.22 1.22
CA GLY A 205 -7.66 6.06 2.03
C GLY A 205 -8.72 5.17 1.38
N TYR A 206 -9.15 4.17 2.11
CA TYR A 206 -10.04 3.10 1.64
C TYR A 206 -11.13 2.75 2.66
N THR A 207 -11.26 3.52 3.74
CA THR A 207 -12.19 3.23 4.85
C THR A 207 -13.51 3.99 4.77
N GLY A 208 -13.61 4.96 3.87
CA GLY A 208 -14.72 5.89 3.81
C GLY A 208 -14.65 7.03 4.83
N GLU A 209 -13.69 6.97 5.77
CA GLU A 209 -13.35 8.06 6.67
C GLU A 209 -12.22 8.92 6.08
N ASP A 210 -12.03 10.12 6.63
CA ASP A 210 -10.86 10.95 6.32
C ASP A 210 -9.57 10.25 6.77
N GLY A 211 -8.48 10.46 6.03
CA GLY A 211 -7.24 9.82 6.36
C GLY A 211 -6.09 10.15 5.41
N PHE A 212 -4.93 9.59 5.74
CA PHE A 212 -3.69 9.84 5.01
C PHE A 212 -2.93 8.53 4.81
N GLU A 213 -2.18 8.47 3.72
CA GLU A 213 -1.20 7.42 3.48
C GLU A 213 0.20 8.05 3.47
N ILE A 214 1.13 7.45 4.20
CA ILE A 214 2.45 8.00 4.49
C ILE A 214 3.51 7.04 3.94
N SER A 215 4.25 7.49 2.93
CA SER A 215 5.45 6.83 2.42
C SER A 215 6.67 7.38 3.17
N ILE A 216 7.35 6.52 3.90
CA ILE A 216 8.42 6.87 4.84
C ILE A 216 9.53 5.83 4.82
N SER A 217 10.78 6.23 5.05
CA SER A 217 11.90 5.29 5.13
C SER A 217 11.69 4.22 6.22
N ASN A 218 12.15 3.00 5.94
CA ASN A 218 12.05 1.89 6.87
C ASN A 218 12.70 2.19 8.24
N ASN A 219 13.70 3.08 8.25
CA ASN A 219 14.41 3.48 9.48
C ASN A 219 13.58 4.41 10.37
N LYS A 220 12.59 5.11 9.82
CA LYS A 220 11.78 6.11 10.52
C LYS A 220 10.35 5.66 10.81
N VAL A 221 9.88 4.59 10.17
CA VAL A 221 8.48 4.15 10.31
C VAL A 221 8.10 3.80 11.76
N ASN A 222 9.00 3.19 12.53
CA ASN A 222 8.74 2.92 13.95
C ASN A 222 8.59 4.21 14.76
N SER A 223 9.39 5.24 14.46
CA SER A 223 9.30 6.53 15.16
C SER A 223 7.96 7.21 14.95
N ILE A 224 7.52 7.34 13.70
CA ILE A 224 6.24 7.99 13.42
C ILE A 224 5.06 7.21 13.99
N VAL A 225 5.07 5.86 13.88
CA VAL A 225 4.00 5.02 14.41
C VAL A 225 3.92 5.13 15.93
N ASN A 226 5.05 5.11 16.66
CA ASN A 226 5.04 5.29 18.11
C ASN A 226 4.48 6.66 18.52
N LYS A 227 4.87 7.74 17.83
CA LYS A 227 4.29 9.08 18.08
C LYS A 227 2.78 9.12 17.85
N LEU A 228 2.26 8.45 16.82
CA LEU A 228 0.82 8.35 16.57
C LEU A 228 0.10 7.55 17.67
N LEU A 229 0.72 6.46 18.16
CA LEU A 229 0.20 5.67 19.29
C LEU A 229 0.16 6.49 20.58
N ASP A 230 1.21 7.26 20.87
CA ASP A 230 1.30 8.15 22.04
C ASP A 230 0.23 9.26 22.02
N LEU A 231 -0.26 9.61 20.83
CA LEU A 231 -1.35 10.57 20.61
C LEU A 231 -2.73 9.93 20.62
N GLY A 232 -2.84 8.62 20.93
CA GLY A 232 -4.11 7.93 21.12
C GLY A 232 -4.63 7.17 19.89
N SER A 233 -3.86 7.07 18.81
CA SER A 233 -4.20 6.16 17.71
C SER A 233 -3.98 4.70 18.09
N ASN A 234 -4.65 3.77 17.43
CA ASN A 234 -4.46 2.33 17.62
C ASN A 234 -3.99 1.66 16.33
N LEU A 235 -3.18 0.61 16.47
CA LEU A 235 -2.87 -0.30 15.36
C LEU A 235 -4.11 -1.11 14.98
N ILE A 236 -4.34 -1.24 13.68
CA ILE A 236 -5.50 -1.91 13.10
C ILE A 236 -5.02 -3.02 12.18
N GLY A 237 -5.58 -4.23 12.35
CA GLY A 237 -5.21 -5.39 11.55
C GLY A 237 -5.96 -5.49 10.22
N LEU A 238 -5.50 -6.43 9.37
CA LEU A 238 -6.09 -6.69 8.05
C LEU A 238 -7.58 -7.07 8.13
N GLY A 239 -8.02 -7.74 9.20
CA GLY A 239 -9.41 -8.14 9.35
C GLY A 239 -10.35 -6.94 9.46
N ALA A 240 -9.99 -5.93 10.24
CA ALA A 240 -10.76 -4.69 10.32
C ALA A 240 -10.61 -3.86 9.03
N ARG A 241 -9.41 -3.83 8.40
CA ARG A 241 -9.21 -3.20 7.09
C ARG A 241 -10.17 -3.75 6.04
N ASP A 242 -10.36 -5.07 6.01
CA ASP A 242 -11.25 -5.72 5.05
C ASP A 242 -12.73 -5.36 5.28
N THR A 243 -13.15 -5.23 6.54
CA THR A 243 -14.53 -4.84 6.87
C THR A 243 -14.82 -3.34 6.68
N LEU A 244 -13.78 -2.50 6.60
CA LEU A 244 -13.87 -1.04 6.39
C LEU A 244 -13.90 -0.64 4.90
N ARG A 245 -13.53 -1.54 4.00
CA ARG A 245 -13.50 -1.33 2.52
C ARG A 245 -14.85 -1.47 1.82
#